data_d9b84f7e0b0bfcc6f650fe60f9113d78
#
_entry.id   d9b84f7e0b0bfcc6f650fe60f9113d78
#
_cell.length_a   1.000
_cell.length_b   1.000
_cell.length_c   1.000
_cell.angle_alpha   90.00
_cell.angle_beta   90.00
_cell.angle_gamma   90.00
#
_symmetry.space_group_name_H-M   'P 1'
#
loop_
_entity.id
_entity.type
_entity.pdbx_description
1 polymer ?
#
loop_
_entity_poly.entity_id
_entity_poly.type
_entity_poly.pdbx_seq_one_letter_code
_entity_poly.pdbx_strand_id
1 'polypeptide(L)'
;MNFYKTLGLKNSRIDVADALRGLAVAGIILYHSVEHFNMYDGSIAHAYTLGCDDWMADVLALLLSGKMYGIFALLFGLSFFIMNDNQQQRGNCFSGRFAWRMFLLAMLGIVNTAFFDGDILFSYAIYGLVLIPLSYLPTKWLWWVVAFLFIQPIEIYSLISGWQVDASALSEVYGNMYNGHQHGTFLENAYSNLRYGQVATYYWCLMKGRHTQTICLFILGMLVGRKRWFYNENNNLALWKKVLAVSILVLIVGGIADVRHMETWNNWLYPIYNFFILSFVVSGFVLLWYGKEWFRKGLSFLRQFGKMSLTNYFLQSIIGCGLFAYYGFNLQTKLGITYAFFVGIAMVVVQCLFSNLWLKYHSHGPFEGIWKKLTWIKF
;
A
#
# COMPACT_ATOMS: atom_id res chain seq x y z
N MET A 1 8.66 -1.64 31.27
CA MET A 1 8.12 -3.02 31.43
C MET A 1 7.48 -3.43 30.11
N ASN A 2 7.94 -4.51 29.50
CA ASN A 2 7.32 -5.03 28.29
C ASN A 2 6.11 -5.88 28.68
N PHE A 3 4.88 -5.40 28.41
CA PHE A 3 3.65 -6.16 28.66
C PHE A 3 3.41 -7.28 27.64
N TYR A 4 4.26 -7.36 26.62
CA TYR A 4 4.25 -8.43 25.63
C TYR A 4 5.33 -9.46 25.98
N LYS A 5 4.89 -10.64 26.41
CA LYS A 5 5.80 -11.78 26.64
C LYS A 5 6.08 -12.43 25.28
N THR A 6 7.34 -12.39 24.83
CA THR A 6 7.73 -13.09 23.61
C THR A 6 7.40 -14.58 23.76
N LEU A 7 6.87 -15.20 22.71
CA LEU A 7 6.57 -16.64 22.74
C LEU A 7 7.86 -17.50 22.74
N GLY A 8 9.02 -16.88 22.63
CA GLY A 8 10.33 -17.57 22.54
C GLY A 8 10.51 -18.35 21.23
N LEU A 9 9.52 -18.29 20.33
CA LEU A 9 9.54 -18.99 19.05
C LEU A 9 10.33 -18.20 18.02
N LYS A 10 11.20 -18.87 17.29
CA LYS A 10 11.96 -18.25 16.20
C LYS A 10 11.02 -17.79 15.09
N ASN A 11 11.14 -16.52 14.70
CA ASN A 11 10.44 -16.01 13.54
C ASN A 11 11.16 -16.45 12.26
N SER A 12 10.67 -17.52 11.65
CA SER A 12 11.11 -17.95 10.32
C SER A 12 10.56 -17.00 9.26
N ARG A 13 11.18 -16.98 8.09
CA ARG A 13 10.69 -16.21 6.95
C ARG A 13 9.32 -16.72 6.50
N ILE A 14 8.39 -15.82 6.25
CA ILE A 14 7.01 -16.13 5.89
C ILE A 14 6.85 -15.93 4.37
N ASP A 15 6.96 -17.03 3.61
CA ASP A 15 6.93 -16.99 2.14
C ASP A 15 5.62 -16.44 1.58
N VAL A 16 4.47 -16.74 2.20
CA VAL A 16 3.17 -16.20 1.79
C VAL A 16 3.09 -14.68 1.99
N ALA A 17 3.72 -14.14 3.04
CA ALA A 17 3.76 -12.70 3.27
C ALA A 17 4.65 -11.99 2.23
N ASP A 18 5.77 -12.60 1.84
CA ASP A 18 6.59 -12.07 0.75
C ASP A 18 5.84 -12.09 -0.59
N ALA A 19 5.09 -13.16 -0.88
CA ALA A 19 4.29 -13.26 -2.10
C ALA A 19 3.11 -12.26 -2.11
N LEU A 20 2.42 -12.09 -0.97
CA LEU A 20 1.37 -11.06 -0.82
C LEU A 20 1.93 -9.64 -0.99
N ARG A 21 3.15 -9.39 -0.49
CA ARG A 21 3.81 -8.09 -0.70
C ARG A 21 4.11 -7.87 -2.18
N GLY A 22 4.53 -8.92 -2.89
CA GLY A 22 4.73 -8.89 -4.34
C GLY A 22 3.44 -8.63 -5.09
N LEU A 23 2.34 -9.27 -4.72
CA LEU A 23 1.01 -9.03 -5.27
C LEU A 23 0.58 -7.57 -5.05
N ALA A 24 0.79 -7.05 -3.83
CA ALA A 24 0.43 -5.68 -3.49
C ALA A 24 1.19 -4.65 -4.34
N VAL A 25 2.52 -4.81 -4.48
CA VAL A 25 3.33 -3.90 -5.31
C VAL A 25 2.96 -4.03 -6.79
N ALA A 26 2.74 -5.24 -7.31
CA ALA A 26 2.28 -5.43 -8.68
C ALA A 26 0.94 -4.71 -8.93
N GLY A 27 -0.04 -4.88 -8.03
CA GLY A 27 -1.33 -4.21 -8.13
C GLY A 27 -1.23 -2.67 -7.99
N ILE A 28 -0.29 -2.16 -7.19
CA ILE A 28 0.01 -0.72 -7.10
C ILE A 28 0.54 -0.22 -8.44
N ILE A 29 1.50 -0.90 -9.06
CA ILE A 29 2.06 -0.52 -10.37
C ILE A 29 0.96 -0.47 -11.43
N LEU A 30 0.11 -1.50 -11.49
CA LEU A 30 -1.01 -1.57 -12.43
C LEU A 30 -1.99 -0.40 -12.24
N TYR A 31 -2.31 -0.08 -10.99
CA TYR A 31 -3.26 0.99 -10.69
C TYR A 31 -2.66 2.38 -10.96
N HIS A 32 -1.40 2.61 -10.60
CA HIS A 32 -0.71 3.87 -10.88
C HIS A 32 -0.53 4.12 -12.38
N SER A 33 -0.35 3.08 -13.19
CA SER A 33 -0.28 3.24 -14.64
C SER A 33 -1.56 3.83 -15.23
N VAL A 34 -2.70 3.56 -14.60
CA VAL A 34 -4.01 4.02 -15.06
C VAL A 34 -4.41 5.36 -14.42
N GLU A 35 -4.18 5.52 -13.11
CA GLU A 35 -4.68 6.68 -12.37
C GLU A 35 -3.67 7.84 -12.35
N HIS A 36 -2.43 7.57 -11.95
CA HIS A 36 -1.44 8.63 -11.69
C HIS A 36 -0.50 8.87 -12.85
N PHE A 37 0.01 7.83 -13.48
CA PHE A 37 0.93 8.02 -14.60
C PHE A 37 0.20 8.40 -15.89
N ASN A 38 -1.03 7.98 -16.05
CA ASN A 38 -1.85 8.35 -17.20
C ASN A 38 -2.61 9.67 -16.97
N MET A 39 -2.56 10.23 -15.77
CA MET A 39 -3.24 11.46 -15.38
C MET A 39 -4.68 11.47 -15.92
N TYR A 40 -5.48 10.52 -15.45
CA TYR A 40 -6.86 10.37 -15.86
C TYR A 40 -7.67 11.63 -15.50
N ASP A 41 -7.63 12.57 -16.40
CA ASP A 41 -8.52 13.72 -16.46
C ASP A 41 -9.49 13.44 -17.60
N GLY A 42 -10.76 13.27 -17.28
CA GLY A 42 -11.81 13.05 -18.29
C GLY A 42 -11.93 14.19 -19.30
N SER A 43 -11.22 15.32 -19.12
CA SER A 43 -11.12 16.41 -20.07
C SER A 43 -10.09 16.17 -21.19
N ILE A 44 -9.15 15.22 -21.00
CA ILE A 44 -8.11 14.92 -22.00
C ILE A 44 -8.66 13.89 -23.01
N ALA A 45 -8.81 14.30 -24.26
CA ALA A 45 -9.10 13.38 -25.36
C ALA A 45 -7.86 12.56 -25.70
N HIS A 46 -7.84 11.28 -25.32
CA HIS A 46 -6.76 10.37 -25.64
C HIS A 46 -6.80 9.95 -27.12
N ALA A 47 -5.63 9.87 -27.76
CA ALA A 47 -5.52 9.48 -29.16
C ALA A 47 -5.90 7.99 -29.41
N TYR A 48 -5.61 7.14 -28.43
CA TYR A 48 -5.84 5.69 -28.49
C TYR A 48 -6.73 5.27 -27.33
N THR A 49 -8.02 5.05 -27.57
CA THR A 49 -9.02 4.57 -26.61
C THR A 49 -9.66 3.29 -27.10
N LEU A 50 -10.21 2.51 -26.19
CA LEU A 50 -11.04 1.34 -26.49
C LEU A 50 -12.44 1.57 -25.91
N GLY A 51 -13.47 1.02 -26.57
CA GLY A 51 -14.85 1.14 -26.08
C GLY A 51 -15.13 0.48 -24.73
N CYS A 52 -14.13 -0.20 -24.14
CA CYS A 52 -14.20 -0.81 -22.81
C CYS A 52 -13.46 -0.01 -21.73
N ASP A 53 -12.95 1.19 -22.01
CA ASP A 53 -12.13 1.95 -21.08
C ASP A 53 -12.88 2.27 -19.77
N ASP A 54 -14.14 2.69 -19.83
CA ASP A 54 -14.94 2.98 -18.64
C ASP A 54 -15.18 1.72 -17.79
N TRP A 55 -15.54 0.61 -18.43
CA TRP A 55 -15.69 -0.67 -17.75
C TRP A 55 -14.37 -1.13 -17.10
N MET A 56 -13.25 -0.96 -17.82
CA MET A 56 -11.94 -1.30 -17.30
C MET A 56 -11.58 -0.42 -16.09
N ALA A 57 -11.89 0.87 -16.11
CA ALA A 57 -11.69 1.78 -14.99
C ALA A 57 -12.43 1.29 -13.74
N ASP A 58 -13.70 0.94 -13.88
CA ASP A 58 -14.53 0.43 -12.78
C ASP A 58 -13.97 -0.87 -12.19
N VAL A 59 -13.59 -1.82 -13.05
CA VAL A 59 -13.02 -3.09 -12.61
C VAL A 59 -11.71 -2.88 -11.89
N LEU A 60 -10.81 -2.05 -12.41
CA LEU A 60 -9.53 -1.76 -11.78
C LEU A 60 -9.70 -0.99 -10.47
N ALA A 61 -10.62 -0.04 -10.41
CA ALA A 61 -10.97 0.65 -9.17
C ALA A 61 -11.52 -0.33 -8.12
N LEU A 62 -12.39 -1.26 -8.53
CA LEU A 62 -12.93 -2.29 -7.64
C LEU A 62 -11.86 -3.23 -7.10
N LEU A 63 -10.94 -3.69 -7.93
CA LEU A 63 -9.97 -4.74 -7.56
C LEU A 63 -8.70 -4.17 -6.93
N LEU A 64 -8.23 -3.00 -7.35
CA LEU A 64 -6.90 -2.49 -7.00
C LEU A 64 -6.94 -1.27 -6.08
N SER A 65 -7.83 -0.28 -6.38
CA SER A 65 -7.86 0.98 -5.62
C SER A 65 -8.11 0.75 -4.14
N GLY A 66 -7.17 1.22 -3.31
CA GLY A 66 -7.29 1.13 -1.87
C GLY A 66 -7.05 -0.26 -1.25
N LYS A 67 -6.99 -1.34 -2.05
CA LYS A 67 -6.78 -2.70 -1.55
C LYS A 67 -5.31 -3.06 -1.53
N MET A 68 -4.60 -2.74 -2.60
CA MET A 68 -3.19 -3.11 -2.76
C MET A 68 -2.30 -2.38 -1.77
N TYR A 69 -2.47 -1.07 -1.60
CA TYR A 69 -1.76 -0.35 -0.55
C TYR A 69 -2.16 -0.84 0.86
N GLY A 70 -3.44 -1.21 1.06
CA GLY A 70 -3.90 -1.77 2.34
C GLY A 70 -3.26 -3.11 2.69
N ILE A 71 -3.07 -4.02 1.71
CA ILE A 71 -2.29 -5.25 1.90
C ILE A 71 -0.84 -4.89 2.28
N PHE A 72 -0.26 -3.91 1.59
CA PHE A 72 1.09 -3.45 1.89
C PHE A 72 1.20 -2.86 3.31
N ALA A 73 0.20 -2.10 3.75
CA ALA A 73 0.10 -1.56 5.11
C ALA A 73 0.03 -2.68 6.17
N LEU A 74 -0.84 -3.68 5.97
CA LEU A 74 -0.95 -4.84 6.86
C LEU A 74 0.42 -5.56 7.01
N LEU A 75 1.10 -5.78 5.89
CA LEU A 75 2.41 -6.45 5.88
C LEU A 75 3.55 -5.58 6.44
N PHE A 76 3.40 -4.24 6.42
CA PHE A 76 4.30 -3.33 7.11
C PHE A 76 4.23 -3.52 8.63
N GLY A 77 3.02 -3.55 9.19
CA GLY A 77 2.81 -3.82 10.63
C GLY A 77 3.32 -5.21 11.05
N LEU A 78 3.10 -6.24 10.22
CA LEU A 78 3.69 -7.58 10.42
C LEU A 78 5.22 -7.52 10.44
N SER A 79 5.82 -6.80 9.50
CA SER A 79 7.28 -6.67 9.40
C SER A 79 7.88 -5.93 10.61
N PHE A 80 7.20 -4.88 11.09
CA PHE A 80 7.55 -4.20 12.34
C PHE A 80 7.57 -5.19 13.51
N PHE A 81 6.47 -5.96 13.68
CA PHE A 81 6.39 -6.94 14.75
C PHE A 81 7.55 -7.94 14.71
N ILE A 82 7.82 -8.55 13.56
CA ILE A 82 8.89 -9.54 13.40
C ILE A 82 10.26 -8.95 13.78
N MET A 83 10.54 -7.71 13.34
CA MET A 83 11.80 -7.05 13.66
C MET A 83 11.90 -6.72 15.16
N ASN A 84 10.83 -6.18 15.74
CA ASN A 84 10.78 -5.83 17.15
C ASN A 84 10.91 -7.06 18.05
N ASP A 85 10.18 -8.14 17.78
CA ASP A 85 10.22 -9.38 18.52
C ASP A 85 11.60 -10.04 18.44
N ASN A 86 12.23 -10.08 17.26
CA ASN A 86 13.58 -10.60 17.09
C ASN A 86 14.63 -9.82 17.88
N GLN A 87 14.48 -8.50 18.03
CA GLN A 87 15.40 -7.69 18.83
C GLN A 87 15.14 -7.87 20.34
N GLN A 88 13.89 -7.95 20.74
CA GLN A 88 13.53 -8.24 22.13
C GLN A 88 14.02 -9.61 22.59
N GLN A 89 13.94 -10.64 21.74
CA GLN A 89 14.51 -11.97 22.03
C GLN A 89 16.02 -11.92 22.26
N ARG A 90 16.71 -10.94 21.68
CA ARG A 90 18.16 -10.69 21.87
C ARG A 90 18.46 -9.73 23.05
N GLY A 91 17.43 -9.31 23.80
CA GLY A 91 17.57 -8.35 24.89
C GLY A 91 17.73 -6.89 24.45
N ASN A 92 17.55 -6.58 23.17
CA ASN A 92 17.74 -5.23 22.63
C ASN A 92 16.42 -4.45 22.55
N CYS A 93 16.46 -3.15 22.85
CA CYS A 93 15.37 -2.21 22.57
C CYS A 93 15.41 -1.80 21.08
N PHE A 94 14.30 -1.98 20.36
CA PHE A 94 14.22 -1.68 18.93
C PHE A 94 13.64 -0.30 18.61
N SER A 95 13.02 0.38 19.58
CA SER A 95 12.24 1.61 19.35
C SER A 95 13.05 2.73 18.69
N GLY A 96 14.22 3.07 19.22
CA GLY A 96 15.08 4.10 18.64
C GLY A 96 15.59 3.72 17.24
N ARG A 97 15.95 2.43 17.07
CA ARG A 97 16.38 1.92 15.76
C ARG A 97 15.24 1.94 14.72
N PHE A 98 14.03 1.66 15.17
CA PHE A 98 12.86 1.75 14.30
C PHE A 98 12.50 3.19 13.95
N ALA A 99 12.59 4.13 14.92
CA ALA A 99 12.40 5.56 14.63
C ALA A 99 13.40 6.06 13.59
N TRP A 100 14.69 5.70 13.73
CA TRP A 100 15.70 5.98 12.70
C TRP A 100 15.37 5.38 11.36
N ARG A 101 14.88 4.14 11.33
CA ARG A 101 14.41 3.47 10.12
C ARG A 101 13.25 4.20 9.45
N MET A 102 12.32 4.77 10.23
CA MET A 102 11.23 5.60 9.72
C MET A 102 11.73 6.92 9.17
N PHE A 103 12.69 7.56 9.82
CA PHE A 103 13.34 8.75 9.29
C PHE A 103 13.98 8.49 7.91
N LEU A 104 14.73 7.39 7.78
CA LEU A 104 15.29 6.98 6.48
C LEU A 104 14.22 6.70 5.42
N LEU A 105 13.10 6.09 5.84
CA LEU A 105 11.97 5.84 4.93
C LEU A 105 11.32 7.15 4.47
N ALA A 106 11.19 8.13 5.38
CA ALA A 106 10.68 9.46 5.03
C ALA A 106 11.60 10.16 4.00
N MET A 107 12.92 10.08 4.18
CA MET A 107 13.88 10.63 3.20
C MET A 107 13.76 9.95 1.84
N LEU A 108 13.61 8.63 1.83
CA LEU A 108 13.34 7.90 0.60
C LEU A 108 12.01 8.33 -0.04
N GLY A 109 10.94 8.52 0.75
CA GLY A 109 9.66 9.03 0.26
C GLY A 109 9.79 10.42 -0.37
N ILE A 110 10.53 11.35 0.26
CA ILE A 110 10.80 12.68 -0.32
C ILE A 110 11.52 12.55 -1.66
N VAL A 111 12.54 11.69 -1.76
CA VAL A 111 13.24 11.45 -3.03
C VAL A 111 12.29 10.87 -4.08
N ASN A 112 11.42 9.92 -3.69
CA ASN A 112 10.46 9.32 -4.62
C ASN A 112 9.40 10.33 -5.08
N THR A 113 8.99 11.26 -4.21
CA THR A 113 8.03 12.32 -4.55
C THR A 113 8.50 13.19 -5.72
N ALA A 114 9.82 13.36 -5.93
CA ALA A 114 10.33 14.06 -7.09
C ALA A 114 9.93 13.41 -8.43
N PHE A 115 9.72 12.09 -8.44
CA PHE A 115 9.29 11.33 -9.62
C PHE A 115 7.78 11.06 -9.64
N PHE A 116 7.15 10.96 -8.48
CA PHE A 116 5.75 10.54 -8.34
C PHE A 116 5.08 11.27 -7.18
N ASP A 117 4.14 12.14 -7.51
CA ASP A 117 3.39 13.01 -6.60
C ASP A 117 2.57 12.25 -5.53
N GLY A 118 2.01 11.10 -5.90
CA GLY A 118 1.22 10.22 -5.03
C GLY A 118 2.05 9.33 -4.09
N ASP A 119 3.29 9.73 -3.70
CA ASP A 119 4.12 8.91 -2.83
C ASP A 119 3.52 8.71 -1.43
N ILE A 120 3.43 7.44 -1.02
CA ILE A 120 2.90 7.05 0.29
C ILE A 120 3.99 6.69 1.31
N LEU A 121 5.27 6.59 0.90
CA LEU A 121 6.35 6.16 1.80
C LEU A 121 6.58 7.15 2.92
N PHE A 122 6.48 8.46 2.60
CA PHE A 122 6.56 9.52 3.61
C PHE A 122 5.44 9.39 4.65
N SER A 123 4.20 9.22 4.21
CA SER A 123 3.05 8.99 5.10
C SER A 123 3.22 7.70 5.92
N TYR A 124 3.71 6.61 5.32
CA TYR A 124 4.01 5.36 6.02
C TYR A 124 5.08 5.52 7.09
N ALA A 125 6.07 6.37 6.85
CA ALA A 125 7.09 6.66 7.84
C ALA A 125 6.49 7.35 9.07
N ILE A 126 5.61 8.34 8.87
CA ILE A 126 4.93 9.05 9.97
C ILE A 126 4.00 8.10 10.74
N TYR A 127 3.11 7.37 10.04
CA TYR A 127 2.19 6.43 10.69
C TYR A 127 2.92 5.27 11.36
N GLY A 128 4.06 4.85 10.80
CA GLY A 128 4.90 3.82 11.37
C GLY A 128 5.40 4.15 12.77
N LEU A 129 5.68 5.42 13.07
CA LEU A 129 6.11 5.85 14.40
C LEU A 129 5.07 5.55 15.48
N VAL A 130 3.78 5.54 15.14
CA VAL A 130 2.69 5.19 16.08
C VAL A 130 2.82 3.75 16.59
N LEU A 131 3.42 2.84 15.81
CA LEU A 131 3.65 1.47 16.25
C LEU A 131 4.61 1.36 17.45
N ILE A 132 5.49 2.33 17.64
CA ILE A 132 6.46 2.31 18.75
C ILE A 132 5.73 2.28 20.10
N PRO A 133 4.96 3.31 20.50
CA PRO A 133 4.24 3.30 21.78
C PRO A 133 3.22 2.16 21.85
N LEU A 134 2.54 1.86 20.74
CA LEU A 134 1.53 0.80 20.71
C LEU A 134 2.14 -0.59 20.90
N SER A 135 3.40 -0.80 20.52
CA SER A 135 4.08 -2.09 20.70
C SER A 135 4.22 -2.50 22.18
N TYR A 136 4.18 -1.55 23.11
CA TYR A 136 4.23 -1.80 24.54
C TYR A 136 2.88 -2.17 25.15
N LEU A 137 1.77 -1.95 24.43
CA LEU A 137 0.44 -2.25 24.94
C LEU A 137 0.14 -3.76 24.92
N PRO A 138 -0.61 -4.25 25.90
CA PRO A 138 -1.17 -5.60 25.86
C PRO A 138 -2.07 -5.81 24.63
N THR A 139 -2.09 -7.04 24.13
CA THR A 139 -2.87 -7.41 22.93
C THR A 139 -4.35 -7.05 23.07
N LYS A 140 -4.93 -7.12 24.26
CA LYS A 140 -6.33 -6.75 24.51
C LYS A 140 -6.61 -5.28 24.16
N TRP A 141 -5.74 -4.36 24.59
CA TRP A 141 -5.91 -2.93 24.31
C TRP A 141 -5.71 -2.59 22.84
N LEU A 142 -4.81 -3.29 22.16
CA LEU A 142 -4.63 -3.11 20.72
C LEU A 142 -5.88 -3.48 19.92
N TRP A 143 -6.65 -4.50 20.35
CA TRP A 143 -7.93 -4.82 19.72
C TRP A 143 -8.96 -3.70 19.89
N TRP A 144 -8.99 -3.05 21.04
CA TRP A 144 -9.86 -1.87 21.23
C TRP A 144 -9.45 -0.70 20.35
N VAL A 145 -8.13 -0.45 20.21
CA VAL A 145 -7.63 0.60 19.29
C VAL A 145 -8.00 0.26 17.84
N VAL A 146 -7.83 -1.00 17.42
CA VAL A 146 -8.24 -1.44 16.07
C VAL A 146 -9.74 -1.25 15.88
N ALA A 147 -10.58 -1.66 16.83
CA ALA A 147 -12.03 -1.49 16.75
C ALA A 147 -12.41 -0.01 16.63
N PHE A 148 -11.81 0.86 17.45
CA PHE A 148 -12.03 2.31 17.39
C PHE A 148 -11.64 2.91 16.04
N LEU A 149 -10.45 2.58 15.51
CA LEU A 149 -10.01 3.09 14.22
C LEU A 149 -10.80 2.50 13.04
N PHE A 150 -11.28 1.27 13.20
CA PHE A 150 -12.05 0.59 12.15
C PHE A 150 -13.39 1.28 11.85
N ILE A 151 -14.03 1.88 12.85
CA ILE A 151 -15.26 2.64 12.66
C ILE A 151 -15.05 4.01 12.00
N GLN A 152 -13.81 4.37 11.64
CA GLN A 152 -13.45 5.60 10.93
C GLN A 152 -13.90 6.87 11.68
N PRO A 153 -13.31 7.19 12.84
CA PRO A 153 -13.79 8.28 13.72
C PRO A 153 -13.68 9.67 13.10
N ILE A 154 -12.72 9.92 12.19
CA ILE A 154 -12.58 11.20 11.49
C ILE A 154 -13.76 11.41 10.54
N GLU A 155 -14.15 10.40 9.81
CA GLU A 155 -15.26 10.42 8.87
C GLU A 155 -16.60 10.55 9.60
N ILE A 156 -16.75 9.89 10.75
CA ILE A 156 -17.95 10.08 11.62
C ILE A 156 -17.99 11.53 12.12
N TYR A 157 -16.87 12.08 12.58
CA TYR A 157 -16.81 13.50 12.98
C TYR A 157 -17.20 14.44 11.83
N SER A 158 -16.69 14.20 10.63
CA SER A 158 -17.07 14.95 9.42
C SER A 158 -18.56 14.89 9.14
N LEU A 159 -19.18 13.69 9.24
CA LEU A 159 -20.62 13.51 9.06
C LEU A 159 -21.47 14.25 10.11
N ILE A 160 -21.04 14.25 11.38
CA ILE A 160 -21.80 14.87 12.47
C ILE A 160 -21.63 16.39 12.50
N SER A 161 -20.39 16.89 12.28
CA SER A 161 -20.07 18.31 12.37
C SER A 161 -20.33 19.09 11.08
N GLY A 162 -20.54 18.38 9.95
CA GLY A 162 -20.57 18.99 8.63
C GLY A 162 -19.19 19.49 8.15
N TRP A 163 -18.11 19.18 8.89
CA TRP A 163 -16.77 19.57 8.49
C TRP A 163 -16.34 18.84 7.21
N GLN A 164 -15.84 19.62 6.26
CA GLN A 164 -15.28 19.09 5.00
C GLN A 164 -13.93 19.74 4.72
N VAL A 165 -13.13 19.08 3.92
CA VAL A 165 -11.89 19.66 3.39
C VAL A 165 -12.25 20.85 2.50
N ASP A 166 -11.51 21.95 2.61
CA ASP A 166 -11.70 23.12 1.75
C ASP A 166 -11.42 22.74 0.29
N ALA A 167 -12.48 22.73 -0.51
CA ALA A 167 -12.42 22.37 -1.91
C ALA A 167 -11.60 23.38 -2.74
N SER A 168 -11.56 24.66 -2.33
CA SER A 168 -10.79 25.69 -3.02
C SER A 168 -9.29 25.50 -2.83
N ALA A 169 -8.85 25.23 -1.61
CA ALA A 169 -7.45 24.93 -1.30
C ALA A 169 -6.97 23.64 -2.00
N LEU A 170 -7.85 22.64 -2.07
CA LEU A 170 -7.57 21.40 -2.78
C LEU A 170 -7.42 21.61 -4.28
N SER A 171 -8.34 22.36 -4.89
CA SER A 171 -8.30 22.73 -6.31
C SER A 171 -7.03 23.49 -6.68
N GLU A 172 -6.60 24.42 -5.82
CA GLU A 172 -5.34 25.15 -6.02
C GLU A 172 -4.12 24.22 -5.99
N VAL A 173 -4.05 23.30 -5.01
CA VAL A 173 -2.94 22.34 -4.89
C VAL A 173 -2.87 21.44 -6.13
N TYR A 174 -3.99 20.86 -6.54
CA TYR A 174 -4.03 20.01 -7.74
C TYR A 174 -3.77 20.80 -9.02
N GLY A 175 -4.33 21.99 -9.17
CA GLY A 175 -4.10 22.84 -10.34
C GLY A 175 -2.62 23.19 -10.53
N ASN A 176 -1.92 23.56 -9.44
CA ASN A 176 -0.49 23.83 -9.49
C ASN A 176 0.35 22.60 -9.83
N MET A 177 -0.08 21.43 -9.36
CA MET A 177 0.57 20.16 -9.64
C MET A 177 0.38 19.74 -11.11
N TYR A 178 -0.86 19.80 -11.63
CA TYR A 178 -1.17 19.47 -13.01
C TYR A 178 -0.44 20.33 -14.04
N ASN A 179 -0.29 21.63 -13.78
CA ASN A 179 0.47 22.51 -14.67
C ASN A 179 1.91 22.05 -14.87
N GLY A 180 2.58 21.57 -13.82
CA GLY A 180 3.93 21.01 -13.91
C GLY A 180 3.97 19.69 -14.71
N HIS A 181 2.94 18.86 -14.60
CA HIS A 181 2.86 17.56 -15.29
C HIS A 181 2.57 17.70 -16.79
N GLN A 182 1.77 18.68 -17.19
CA GLN A 182 1.28 18.78 -18.58
C GLN A 182 2.24 19.50 -19.52
N HIS A 183 3.08 20.41 -19.02
CA HIS A 183 3.89 21.28 -19.87
C HIS A 183 5.31 21.49 -19.39
N GLY A 184 5.69 20.96 -18.22
CA GLY A 184 6.96 21.24 -17.57
C GLY A 184 8.11 20.32 -18.02
N THR A 185 9.33 20.78 -17.80
CA THR A 185 10.54 19.96 -17.81
C THR A 185 10.55 19.01 -16.61
N PHE A 186 11.46 18.02 -16.60
CA PHE A 186 11.64 17.16 -15.42
C PHE A 186 11.89 17.94 -14.12
N LEU A 187 12.69 19.01 -14.16
CA LEU A 187 13.01 19.79 -12.97
C LEU A 187 11.79 20.58 -12.46
N GLU A 188 11.00 21.15 -13.36
CA GLU A 188 9.75 21.87 -13.00
C GLU A 188 8.73 20.90 -12.41
N ASN A 189 8.59 19.71 -13.01
CA ASN A 189 7.71 18.68 -12.48
C ASN A 189 8.20 18.18 -11.10
N ALA A 190 9.48 17.87 -10.95
CA ALA A 190 10.06 17.45 -9.68
C ALA A 190 9.89 18.51 -8.58
N TYR A 191 10.05 19.80 -8.92
CA TYR A 191 9.82 20.91 -8.01
C TYR A 191 8.34 20.99 -7.60
N SER A 192 7.42 20.90 -8.56
CA SER A 192 5.98 20.89 -8.32
C SER A 192 5.58 19.72 -7.41
N ASN A 193 6.05 18.50 -7.71
CA ASN A 193 5.79 17.32 -6.90
C ASN A 193 6.30 17.47 -5.47
N LEU A 194 7.54 17.96 -5.28
CA LEU A 194 8.11 18.17 -3.95
C LEU A 194 7.37 19.23 -3.14
N ARG A 195 6.83 20.26 -3.82
CA ARG A 195 6.10 21.35 -3.17
C ARG A 195 4.66 20.99 -2.84
N TYR A 196 3.97 20.35 -3.75
CA TYR A 196 2.51 20.13 -3.68
C TYR A 196 2.13 18.66 -3.48
N GLY A 197 2.93 17.70 -3.95
CA GLY A 197 2.57 16.28 -3.97
C GLY A 197 2.27 15.70 -2.59
N GLN A 198 3.11 15.98 -1.57
CA GLN A 198 2.83 15.50 -0.22
C GLN A 198 1.59 16.15 0.41
N VAL A 199 1.31 17.41 0.06
CA VAL A 199 0.10 18.12 0.50
C VAL A 199 -1.13 17.52 -0.18
N ALA A 200 -1.06 17.26 -1.48
CA ALA A 200 -2.12 16.58 -2.25
C ALA A 200 -2.39 15.18 -1.68
N THR A 201 -1.34 14.39 -1.43
CA THR A 201 -1.44 13.06 -0.81
C THR A 201 -2.08 13.13 0.58
N TYR A 202 -1.73 14.13 1.41
CA TYR A 202 -2.34 14.32 2.73
C TYR A 202 -3.85 14.59 2.62
N TYR A 203 -4.26 15.53 1.77
CA TYR A 203 -5.68 15.84 1.55
C TYR A 203 -6.45 14.65 0.97
N TRP A 204 -5.86 13.94 0.01
CA TRP A 204 -6.45 12.72 -0.53
C TRP A 204 -6.65 11.66 0.55
N CYS A 205 -5.64 11.43 1.38
CA CYS A 205 -5.74 10.50 2.51
C CYS A 205 -6.83 10.91 3.49
N LEU A 206 -7.00 12.21 3.74
CA LEU A 206 -8.03 12.74 4.62
C LEU A 206 -9.43 12.53 4.04
N MET A 207 -9.63 12.87 2.76
CA MET A 207 -10.92 12.70 2.07
C MET A 207 -11.36 11.25 1.90
N LYS A 208 -10.42 10.31 1.82
CA LYS A 208 -10.69 8.89 1.58
C LYS A 208 -10.57 8.01 2.84
N GLY A 209 -10.49 8.60 4.04
CA GLY A 209 -10.37 7.86 5.30
C GLY A 209 -9.06 7.06 5.44
N ARG A 210 -8.02 7.43 4.68
CA ARG A 210 -6.80 6.62 4.60
C ARG A 210 -5.88 6.78 5.80
N HIS A 211 -5.94 7.90 6.51
CA HIS A 211 -5.14 8.09 7.73
C HIS A 211 -5.49 7.06 8.79
N THR A 212 -6.77 6.98 9.16
CA THR A 212 -7.29 6.02 10.14
C THR A 212 -7.15 4.58 9.66
N GLN A 213 -7.46 4.32 8.40
CA GLN A 213 -7.37 2.97 7.83
C GLN A 213 -5.94 2.44 7.82
N THR A 214 -4.95 3.26 7.43
CA THR A 214 -3.54 2.83 7.37
C THR A 214 -2.99 2.50 8.75
N ILE A 215 -3.25 3.36 9.75
CA ILE A 215 -2.83 3.10 11.13
C ILE A 215 -3.52 1.83 11.68
N CYS A 216 -4.83 1.67 11.42
CA CYS A 216 -5.58 0.47 11.78
C CYS A 216 -4.94 -0.80 11.19
N LEU A 217 -4.61 -0.80 9.89
CA LEU A 217 -3.97 -1.92 9.21
C LEU A 217 -2.55 -2.20 9.72
N PHE A 218 -1.79 -1.17 10.08
CA PHE A 218 -0.47 -1.35 10.71
C PHE A 218 -0.59 -2.08 12.05
N ILE A 219 -1.54 -1.65 12.91
CA ILE A 219 -1.77 -2.30 14.21
C ILE A 219 -2.29 -3.73 14.00
N LEU A 220 -3.21 -3.92 13.06
CA LEU A 220 -3.73 -5.24 12.72
C LEU A 220 -2.62 -6.16 12.22
N GLY A 221 -1.71 -5.68 11.38
CA GLY A 221 -0.52 -6.41 10.93
C GLY A 221 0.39 -6.82 12.08
N MET A 222 0.62 -5.92 13.04
CA MET A 222 1.35 -6.23 14.27
C MET A 222 0.64 -7.31 15.11
N LEU A 223 -0.69 -7.26 15.23
CA LEU A 223 -1.50 -8.26 15.93
C LEU A 223 -1.45 -9.63 15.23
N VAL A 224 -1.56 -9.65 13.90
CA VAL A 224 -1.41 -10.86 13.07
C VAL A 224 -0.04 -11.49 13.30
N GLY A 225 1.00 -10.68 13.42
CA GLY A 225 2.34 -11.12 13.79
C GLY A 225 2.40 -11.73 15.19
N ARG A 226 1.86 -11.03 16.21
CA ARG A 226 1.78 -11.53 17.60
C ARG A 226 1.06 -12.87 17.71
N LYS A 227 0.05 -13.09 16.89
CA LYS A 227 -0.76 -14.31 16.85
C LYS A 227 -0.23 -15.36 15.87
N ARG A 228 0.84 -15.03 15.11
CA ARG A 228 1.45 -15.93 14.10
C ARG A 228 0.47 -16.42 13.02
N TRP A 229 -0.54 -15.62 12.66
CA TRP A 229 -1.64 -16.08 11.80
C TRP A 229 -1.20 -16.40 10.35
N PHE A 230 -0.10 -15.81 9.88
CA PHE A 230 0.46 -16.13 8.56
C PHE A 230 1.31 -17.40 8.53
N TYR A 231 1.59 -18.03 9.68
CA TYR A 231 2.25 -19.34 9.69
C TYR A 231 1.23 -20.47 9.51
N ASN A 232 1.64 -21.55 8.86
CA ASN A 232 0.82 -22.75 8.74
C ASN A 232 0.89 -23.60 10.04
N GLU A 233 0.39 -23.00 11.12
CA GLU A 233 0.44 -23.52 12.48
C GLU A 233 -0.93 -23.40 13.16
N ASN A 234 -1.15 -24.18 14.23
CA ASN A 234 -2.25 -23.95 15.19
C ASN A 234 -3.65 -23.74 14.58
N ASN A 235 -4.00 -24.49 13.54
CA ASN A 235 -5.30 -24.35 12.86
C ASN A 235 -5.58 -22.97 12.24
N ASN A 236 -4.54 -22.21 11.92
CA ASN A 236 -4.66 -20.89 11.30
C ASN A 236 -5.45 -20.90 9.99
N LEU A 237 -5.41 -22.02 9.25
CA LEU A 237 -6.21 -22.15 8.01
C LEU A 237 -7.72 -22.12 8.28
N ALA A 238 -8.18 -22.63 9.43
CA ALA A 238 -9.60 -22.52 9.82
C ALA A 238 -9.99 -21.06 10.12
N LEU A 239 -9.07 -20.28 10.73
CA LEU A 239 -9.26 -18.84 10.90
C LEU A 239 -9.43 -18.14 9.54
N TRP A 240 -8.50 -18.40 8.59
CA TRP A 240 -8.56 -17.78 7.26
C TRP A 240 -9.82 -18.17 6.47
N LYS A 241 -10.33 -19.41 6.64
CA LYS A 241 -11.63 -19.81 6.08
C LYS A 241 -12.78 -18.98 6.66
N LYS A 242 -12.79 -18.72 7.99
CA LYS A 242 -13.79 -17.86 8.63
C LYS A 242 -13.69 -16.42 8.12
N VAL A 243 -12.48 -15.85 8.02
CA VAL A 243 -12.25 -14.51 7.48
C VAL A 243 -12.79 -14.43 6.06
N LEU A 244 -12.49 -15.43 5.22
CA LEU A 244 -12.98 -15.49 3.83
C LEU A 244 -14.52 -15.52 3.79
N ALA A 245 -15.15 -16.37 4.58
CA ALA A 245 -16.61 -16.50 4.61
C ALA A 245 -17.30 -15.21 5.06
N VAL A 246 -16.79 -14.56 6.12
CA VAL A 246 -17.29 -13.26 6.59
C VAL A 246 -17.11 -12.19 5.53
N SER A 247 -15.95 -12.15 4.88
CA SER A 247 -15.68 -11.19 3.81
C SER A 247 -16.67 -11.37 2.65
N ILE A 248 -16.89 -12.60 2.19
CA ILE A 248 -17.87 -12.90 1.13
C ILE A 248 -19.27 -12.43 1.52
N LEU A 249 -19.72 -12.75 2.76
CA LEU A 249 -21.03 -12.33 3.23
C LEU A 249 -21.20 -10.80 3.20
N VAL A 250 -20.21 -10.07 3.73
CA VAL A 250 -20.25 -8.59 3.75
C VAL A 250 -20.21 -8.01 2.33
N LEU A 251 -19.42 -8.60 1.43
CA LEU A 251 -19.34 -8.15 0.03
C LEU A 251 -20.67 -8.38 -0.73
N ILE A 252 -21.36 -9.49 -0.48
CA ILE A 252 -22.69 -9.76 -1.06
C ILE A 252 -23.71 -8.74 -0.53
N VAL A 253 -23.76 -8.55 0.80
CA VAL A 253 -24.69 -7.59 1.41
C VAL A 253 -24.40 -6.16 0.94
N GLY A 254 -23.13 -5.74 0.91
CA GLY A 254 -22.72 -4.42 0.44
C GLY A 254 -22.99 -4.21 -1.06
N GLY A 255 -22.85 -5.26 -1.87
CA GLY A 255 -23.20 -5.21 -3.29
C GLY A 255 -24.71 -5.07 -3.52
N ILE A 256 -25.53 -5.79 -2.75
CA ILE A 256 -27.00 -5.67 -2.80
C ILE A 256 -27.46 -4.28 -2.36
N ALA A 257 -26.82 -3.74 -1.30
CA ALA A 257 -27.12 -2.40 -0.77
C ALA A 257 -26.55 -1.26 -1.63
N ASP A 258 -25.83 -1.60 -2.70
CA ASP A 258 -25.15 -0.65 -3.60
C ASP A 258 -24.32 0.43 -2.88
N VAL A 259 -23.58 0.00 -1.85
CA VAL A 259 -22.79 0.87 -0.97
C VAL A 259 -21.83 1.79 -1.76
N ARG A 260 -21.44 1.39 -2.96
CA ARG A 260 -20.53 2.15 -3.83
C ARG A 260 -21.15 3.42 -4.40
N HIS A 261 -22.45 3.45 -4.58
CA HIS A 261 -23.20 4.58 -5.15
C HIS A 261 -23.95 5.42 -4.11
N MET A 262 -23.81 5.07 -2.81
CA MET A 262 -24.41 5.86 -1.73
C MET A 262 -23.59 7.13 -1.49
N GLU A 263 -23.96 8.25 -2.10
CA GLU A 263 -23.27 9.54 -2.01
C GLU A 263 -23.04 10.02 -0.57
N THR A 264 -24.07 9.93 0.28
CA THR A 264 -24.04 10.40 1.67
C THR A 264 -23.15 9.58 2.59
N TRP A 265 -22.94 8.29 2.30
CA TRP A 265 -22.16 7.35 3.13
C TRP A 265 -20.82 6.97 2.52
N ASN A 266 -20.50 7.49 1.33
CA ASN A 266 -19.39 7.05 0.51
C ASN A 266 -18.03 7.16 1.24
N ASN A 267 -17.78 8.25 1.95
CA ASN A 267 -16.52 8.47 2.65
C ASN A 267 -16.37 7.60 3.91
N TRP A 268 -17.46 7.21 4.56
CA TRP A 268 -17.44 6.40 5.78
C TRP A 268 -17.51 4.90 5.49
N LEU A 269 -18.49 4.45 4.70
CA LEU A 269 -18.67 3.03 4.40
C LEU A 269 -17.63 2.48 3.41
N TYR A 270 -17.15 3.31 2.50
CA TYR A 270 -16.20 2.90 1.48
C TYR A 270 -14.87 2.33 2.03
N PRO A 271 -14.18 2.94 3.03
CA PRO A 271 -13.02 2.33 3.65
C PRO A 271 -13.31 0.99 4.33
N ILE A 272 -14.49 0.86 4.96
CA ILE A 272 -14.92 -0.38 5.60
C ILE A 272 -15.15 -1.47 4.56
N TYR A 273 -15.87 -1.15 3.48
CA TYR A 273 -16.12 -2.08 2.38
C TYR A 273 -14.80 -2.53 1.71
N ASN A 274 -13.89 -1.60 1.46
CA ASN A 274 -12.55 -1.89 0.95
C ASN A 274 -11.75 -2.81 1.87
N PHE A 275 -11.90 -2.69 3.20
CA PHE A 275 -11.27 -3.61 4.14
C PHE A 275 -11.75 -5.05 3.95
N PHE A 276 -13.02 -5.27 3.65
CA PHE A 276 -13.53 -6.62 3.40
C PHE A 276 -13.10 -7.17 2.05
N ILE A 277 -12.94 -6.34 1.01
CA ILE A 277 -12.31 -6.78 -0.26
C ILE A 277 -10.84 -7.18 -0.02
N LEU A 278 -10.09 -6.37 0.71
CA LEU A 278 -8.72 -6.69 1.10
C LEU A 278 -8.67 -8.01 1.88
N SER A 279 -9.56 -8.19 2.86
CA SER A 279 -9.63 -9.40 3.68
C SER A 279 -9.98 -10.64 2.86
N PHE A 280 -10.86 -10.49 1.86
CA PHE A 280 -11.18 -11.53 0.87
C PHE A 280 -9.94 -11.93 0.07
N VAL A 281 -9.21 -10.95 -0.48
CA VAL A 281 -7.99 -11.20 -1.27
C VAL A 281 -6.91 -11.87 -0.41
N VAL A 282 -6.63 -11.34 0.79
CA VAL A 282 -5.60 -11.89 1.67
C VAL A 282 -5.95 -13.30 2.12
N SER A 283 -7.18 -13.53 2.59
CA SER A 283 -7.60 -14.85 3.08
C SER A 283 -7.63 -15.89 1.95
N GLY A 284 -8.17 -15.53 0.79
CA GLY A 284 -8.17 -16.38 -0.39
C GLY A 284 -6.76 -16.75 -0.84
N PHE A 285 -5.86 -15.76 -0.90
CA PHE A 285 -4.47 -15.99 -1.25
C PHE A 285 -3.75 -16.91 -0.26
N VAL A 286 -3.92 -16.70 1.05
CA VAL A 286 -3.31 -17.55 2.08
C VAL A 286 -3.81 -18.99 2.00
N LEU A 287 -5.12 -19.17 1.83
CA LEU A 287 -5.72 -20.51 1.70
C LEU A 287 -5.25 -21.25 0.44
N LEU A 288 -5.17 -20.56 -0.69
CA LEU A 288 -4.67 -21.12 -1.95
C LEU A 288 -3.16 -21.42 -1.86
N TRP A 289 -2.39 -20.54 -1.23
CA TRP A 289 -0.94 -20.70 -1.07
C TRP A 289 -0.56 -21.96 -0.28
N TYR A 290 -1.27 -22.20 0.82
CA TYR A 290 -1.02 -23.38 1.65
C TYR A 290 -1.78 -24.62 1.20
N GLY A 291 -2.94 -24.46 0.56
CA GLY A 291 -3.80 -25.57 0.16
C GLY A 291 -3.55 -26.12 -1.24
N LYS A 292 -2.93 -25.33 -2.15
CA LYS A 292 -2.76 -25.71 -3.56
C LYS A 292 -1.33 -25.50 -4.05
N GLU A 293 -0.65 -26.60 -4.34
CA GLU A 293 0.75 -26.57 -4.78
C GLU A 293 0.93 -25.86 -6.13
N TRP A 294 0.00 -26.06 -7.07
CA TRP A 294 0.04 -25.40 -8.38
C TRP A 294 -0.02 -23.86 -8.24
N PHE A 295 -0.83 -23.35 -7.32
CA PHE A 295 -0.94 -21.92 -7.06
C PHE A 295 0.36 -21.36 -6.49
N ARG A 296 0.92 -22.05 -5.48
CA ARG A 296 2.20 -21.67 -4.86
C ARG A 296 3.36 -21.71 -5.85
N LYS A 297 3.42 -22.73 -6.71
CA LYS A 297 4.46 -22.86 -7.75
C LYS A 297 4.27 -21.79 -8.84
N GLY A 298 3.07 -21.62 -9.35
CA GLY A 298 2.74 -20.65 -10.40
C GLY A 298 3.01 -19.19 -10.00
N LEU A 299 2.74 -18.84 -8.73
CA LEU A 299 2.95 -17.49 -8.21
C LEU A 299 4.26 -17.33 -7.40
N SER A 300 5.18 -18.29 -7.51
CA SER A 300 6.47 -18.25 -6.79
C SER A 300 7.33 -17.03 -7.12
N PHE A 301 7.20 -16.48 -8.32
CA PHE A 301 7.89 -15.26 -8.76
C PHE A 301 7.50 -14.03 -7.92
N LEU A 302 6.26 -13.95 -7.42
CA LEU A 302 5.83 -12.87 -6.53
C LEU A 302 6.64 -12.81 -5.23
N ARG A 303 7.19 -13.93 -4.76
CA ARG A 303 8.08 -13.94 -3.58
C ARG A 303 9.33 -13.09 -3.83
N GLN A 304 9.97 -13.27 -4.97
CA GLN A 304 11.19 -12.53 -5.31
C GLN A 304 10.86 -11.06 -5.53
N PHE A 305 9.76 -10.79 -6.24
CA PHE A 305 9.25 -9.46 -6.46
C PHE A 305 8.94 -8.73 -5.14
N GLY A 306 8.27 -9.40 -4.19
CA GLY A 306 7.96 -8.84 -2.87
C GLY A 306 9.18 -8.64 -1.96
N LYS A 307 10.26 -9.44 -2.14
CA LYS A 307 11.54 -9.22 -1.45
C LYS A 307 12.21 -7.91 -1.88
N MET A 308 11.92 -7.42 -3.08
CA MET A 308 12.41 -6.17 -3.65
C MET A 308 11.32 -5.10 -3.74
N SER A 309 10.35 -5.13 -2.82
CA SER A 309 9.17 -4.27 -2.85
C SER A 309 9.49 -2.78 -2.85
N LEU A 310 10.49 -2.33 -2.10
CA LEU A 310 10.94 -0.94 -2.06
C LEU A 310 11.61 -0.55 -3.36
N THR A 311 12.51 -1.40 -3.88
CA THR A 311 13.16 -1.19 -5.18
C THR A 311 12.14 -1.12 -6.30
N ASN A 312 11.19 -2.06 -6.36
CA ASN A 312 10.17 -2.08 -7.39
C ASN A 312 9.20 -0.90 -7.29
N TYR A 313 8.92 -0.43 -6.07
CA TYR A 313 8.11 0.77 -5.85
C TYR A 313 8.83 2.03 -6.36
N PHE A 314 10.14 2.17 -6.16
CA PHE A 314 10.93 3.27 -6.74
C PHE A 314 11.05 3.17 -8.27
N LEU A 315 11.33 1.96 -8.77
CA LEU A 315 11.47 1.75 -10.22
C LEU A 315 10.18 2.08 -10.96
N GLN A 316 9.00 1.78 -10.39
CA GLN A 316 7.74 2.17 -11.04
C GLN A 316 7.62 3.68 -11.20
N SER A 317 8.05 4.46 -10.20
CA SER A 317 7.98 5.93 -10.26
C SER A 317 8.91 6.47 -11.33
N ILE A 318 10.15 5.98 -11.39
CA ILE A 318 11.14 6.40 -12.40
C ILE A 318 10.70 5.98 -13.81
N ILE A 319 10.28 4.73 -13.99
CA ILE A 319 9.85 4.21 -15.29
C ILE A 319 8.54 4.87 -15.72
N GLY A 320 7.57 4.97 -14.79
CA GLY A 320 6.28 5.61 -15.06
C GLY A 320 6.43 7.06 -15.49
N CYS A 321 7.25 7.82 -14.76
CA CYS A 321 7.61 9.18 -15.09
C CYS A 321 8.21 9.27 -16.51
N GLY A 322 9.19 8.42 -16.84
CA GLY A 322 9.78 8.40 -18.18
C GLY A 322 8.82 8.02 -19.30
N LEU A 323 7.84 7.15 -19.03
CA LEU A 323 6.87 6.72 -20.03
C LEU A 323 5.71 7.71 -20.19
N PHE A 324 5.12 8.17 -19.08
CA PHE A 324 3.85 8.89 -19.12
C PHE A 324 4.01 10.41 -19.09
N ALA A 325 5.04 10.97 -18.42
CA ALA A 325 5.18 12.41 -18.30
C ALA A 325 5.48 13.11 -19.65
N TYR A 326 5.11 14.39 -19.72
CA TYR A 326 5.27 15.21 -20.93
C TYR A 326 6.70 15.28 -21.45
N TYR A 327 7.70 15.39 -20.56
CA TYR A 327 9.12 15.42 -20.90
C TYR A 327 9.71 14.04 -21.25
N GLY A 328 8.95 12.96 -21.10
CA GLY A 328 9.33 11.59 -21.50
C GLY A 328 8.68 11.19 -22.83
N PHE A 329 8.08 9.98 -22.86
CA PHE A 329 7.35 9.52 -24.04
C PHE A 329 5.96 10.13 -24.20
N ASN A 330 5.50 10.86 -23.19
CA ASN A 330 4.20 11.53 -23.13
C ASN A 330 3.01 10.59 -23.44
N LEU A 331 3.00 9.40 -22.84
CA LEU A 331 1.94 8.43 -23.05
C LEU A 331 0.63 8.85 -22.39
N GLN A 332 0.68 9.73 -21.37
CA GLN A 332 -0.51 10.23 -20.66
C GLN A 332 -1.54 10.90 -21.58
N THR A 333 -1.10 11.61 -22.64
CA THR A 333 -2.01 12.25 -23.60
C THR A 333 -2.40 11.33 -24.76
N LYS A 334 -1.77 10.17 -24.89
CA LYS A 334 -1.96 9.27 -26.04
C LYS A 334 -2.84 8.07 -25.69
N LEU A 335 -2.66 7.47 -24.51
CA LEU A 335 -3.24 6.19 -24.17
C LEU A 335 -4.46 6.33 -23.26
N GLY A 336 -5.59 5.72 -23.65
CA GLY A 336 -6.71 5.45 -22.78
C GLY A 336 -6.39 4.40 -21.71
N ILE A 337 -7.33 4.17 -20.81
CA ILE A 337 -7.18 3.35 -19.60
C ILE A 337 -6.70 1.94 -19.91
N THR A 338 -7.31 1.27 -20.90
CA THR A 338 -6.99 -0.12 -21.22
C THR A 338 -5.57 -0.26 -21.76
N TYR A 339 -5.13 0.66 -22.62
CA TYR A 339 -3.74 0.65 -23.10
C TYR A 339 -2.74 0.98 -22.00
N ALA A 340 -3.04 1.96 -21.15
CA ALA A 340 -2.21 2.29 -19.99
C ALA A 340 -2.08 1.10 -19.02
N PHE A 341 -3.14 0.32 -18.82
CA PHE A 341 -3.11 -0.92 -18.04
C PHE A 341 -2.17 -1.97 -18.66
N PHE A 342 -2.16 -2.15 -19.98
CA PHE A 342 -1.22 -3.06 -20.64
C PHE A 342 0.23 -2.59 -20.51
N VAL A 343 0.49 -1.28 -20.54
CA VAL A 343 1.81 -0.73 -20.21
C VAL A 343 2.18 -1.08 -18.76
N GLY A 344 1.24 -0.96 -17.81
CA GLY A 344 1.43 -1.39 -16.44
C GLY A 344 1.79 -2.87 -16.31
N ILE A 345 1.12 -3.75 -17.05
CA ILE A 345 1.46 -5.19 -17.11
C ILE A 345 2.90 -5.37 -17.61
N ALA A 346 3.30 -4.69 -18.68
CA ALA A 346 4.67 -4.76 -19.19
C ALA A 346 5.69 -4.30 -18.15
N MET A 347 5.40 -3.21 -17.42
CA MET A 347 6.24 -2.73 -16.32
C MET A 347 6.39 -3.80 -15.22
N VAL A 348 5.29 -4.43 -14.79
CA VAL A 348 5.33 -5.52 -13.78
C VAL A 348 6.18 -6.68 -14.28
N VAL A 349 5.99 -7.12 -15.52
CA VAL A 349 6.75 -8.24 -16.10
C VAL A 349 8.25 -7.93 -16.13
N VAL A 350 8.64 -6.76 -16.63
CA VAL A 350 10.06 -6.33 -16.70
C VAL A 350 10.67 -6.27 -15.28
N GLN A 351 9.97 -5.68 -14.31
CA GLN A 351 10.44 -5.58 -12.94
C GLN A 351 10.48 -6.95 -12.24
N CYS A 352 9.56 -7.88 -12.56
CA CYS A 352 9.63 -9.26 -12.07
C CYS A 352 10.86 -9.98 -12.61
N LEU A 353 11.14 -9.85 -13.91
CA LEU A 353 12.35 -10.42 -14.52
C LEU A 353 13.61 -9.84 -13.89
N PHE A 354 13.67 -8.53 -13.73
CA PHE A 354 14.77 -7.84 -13.04
C PHE A 354 14.94 -8.38 -11.61
N SER A 355 13.87 -8.45 -10.83
CA SER A 355 13.93 -8.94 -9.44
C SER A 355 14.43 -10.37 -9.34
N ASN A 356 13.97 -11.25 -10.24
CA ASN A 356 14.42 -12.64 -10.28
C ASN A 356 15.91 -12.76 -10.66
N LEU A 357 16.36 -11.98 -11.63
CA LEU A 357 17.77 -11.96 -12.06
C LEU A 357 18.67 -11.37 -10.97
N TRP A 358 18.28 -10.23 -10.39
CA TRP A 358 19.05 -9.55 -9.36
C TRP A 358 19.26 -10.43 -8.12
N LEU A 359 18.20 -11.08 -7.64
CA LEU A 359 18.25 -11.91 -6.43
C LEU A 359 18.94 -13.27 -6.63
N LYS A 360 19.35 -13.63 -7.85
CA LYS A 360 20.29 -14.76 -8.05
C LYS A 360 21.70 -14.43 -7.55
N TYR A 361 22.09 -13.16 -7.62
CA TYR A 361 23.45 -12.71 -7.29
C TYR A 361 23.51 -11.88 -6.02
N HIS A 362 22.36 -11.36 -5.53
CA HIS A 362 22.28 -10.46 -4.38
C HIS A 362 21.24 -10.95 -3.38
N SER A 363 21.50 -10.71 -2.10
CA SER A 363 20.55 -11.10 -1.02
C SER A 363 19.39 -10.14 -0.81
N HIS A 364 19.50 -8.90 -1.31
CA HIS A 364 18.53 -7.81 -1.15
C HIS A 364 18.47 -6.99 -2.44
N GLY A 365 17.34 -6.33 -2.68
CA GLY A 365 17.25 -5.32 -3.73
C GLY A 365 18.16 -4.12 -3.45
N PRO A 366 18.47 -3.28 -4.46
CA PRO A 366 19.33 -2.12 -4.30
C PRO A 366 18.88 -1.19 -3.17
N PHE A 367 17.63 -0.72 -3.18
CA PHE A 367 17.12 0.18 -2.15
C PHE A 367 16.93 -0.49 -0.79
N GLU A 368 16.49 -1.76 -0.75
CA GLU A 368 16.45 -2.53 0.49
C GLU A 368 17.84 -2.70 1.10
N GLY A 369 18.86 -2.92 0.28
CA GLY A 369 20.25 -3.06 0.73
C GLY A 369 20.78 -1.78 1.34
N ILE A 370 20.58 -0.63 0.67
CA ILE A 370 20.96 0.70 1.17
C ILE A 370 20.21 1.00 2.48
N TRP A 371 18.88 0.87 2.47
CA TRP A 371 18.06 1.12 3.65
C TRP A 371 18.45 0.24 4.85
N LYS A 372 18.75 -1.04 4.60
CA LYS A 372 19.24 -1.95 5.63
C LYS A 372 20.60 -1.51 6.17
N LYS A 373 21.57 -1.19 5.30
CA LYS A 373 22.91 -0.73 5.73
C LYS A 373 22.80 0.53 6.58
N LEU A 374 22.05 1.54 6.11
CA LEU A 374 21.84 2.79 6.86
C LEU A 374 21.09 2.58 8.17
N THR A 375 20.14 1.64 8.23
CA THR A 375 19.42 1.29 9.46
C THR A 375 20.37 0.78 10.56
N TRP A 376 21.43 0.03 10.18
CA TRP A 376 22.32 -0.63 11.15
C TRP A 376 23.66 0.07 11.34
N ILE A 377 23.79 1.33 10.93
CA ILE A 377 24.96 2.16 11.27
C ILE A 377 25.08 2.22 12.79
N LYS A 378 26.30 2.00 13.31
CA LYS A 378 26.60 2.18 14.73
C LYS A 378 26.76 3.68 14.98
N PHE A 379 25.98 4.20 15.89
CA PHE A 379 26.15 5.53 16.49
C PHE A 379 26.86 5.38 17.80
#